data_39187ac39cc9ecb9da2200456e8b4767
#
_entry.id   39187ac39cc9ecb9da2200456e8b4767
#
_cell.length_a   1.000
_cell.length_b   1.000
_cell.length_c   1.000
_cell.angle_alpha   90.00
_cell.angle_beta   90.00
_cell.angle_gamma   90.00
#
_symmetry.space_group_name_H-M   'P 1'
#
loop_
_entity.id
_entity.type
_entity.pdbx_description
1 polymer ?
#
loop_
_entity_poly.entity_id
_entity_poly.type
_entity_poly.pdbx_seq_one_letter_code
_entity_poly.pdbx_strand_id
1 'polypeptide(L)'
;IYFITKPINNKITICTKGGTSVFDMRTKSFYVPSISNYSPDYEVRCMDYVDYDNSWWIATSNGLLRYQEENQSLRHFYSINDEEKSLPDNNVRCMYKVDDSRIFIGTSKGLCLLDIEKKELQRINLDLITNTQSPNLDISKIIAFSDEEIMIGTYTDGLYVYNHKKGTASHISKFDRRNAISDNYIYDVFKDENGSIWVATYTGLNRFENNLANFSPI
;
A
#
# COMPACT_ATOMS: atom_id res chain seq x y z
N ILE A 1 0.02 -10.05 -13.03
CA ILE A 1 -0.75 -9.99 -11.75
C ILE A 1 0.02 -9.08 -10.83
N TYR A 2 -0.66 -8.08 -10.25
CA TYR A 2 -0.07 -7.17 -9.28
C TYR A 2 -0.49 -7.51 -7.85
N PHE A 3 -1.73 -7.98 -7.67
CA PHE A 3 -2.28 -8.22 -6.36
C PHE A 3 -3.35 -9.31 -6.40
N ILE A 4 -3.40 -10.10 -5.32
CA ILE A 4 -4.46 -11.09 -5.07
C ILE A 4 -4.95 -10.85 -3.65
N THR A 5 -6.26 -10.60 -3.49
CA THR A 5 -6.85 -10.39 -2.16
C THR A 5 -6.92 -11.68 -1.36
N LYS A 6 -6.98 -11.55 -0.03
CA LYS A 6 -7.51 -12.63 0.80
C LYS A 6 -8.98 -12.88 0.44
N PRO A 7 -9.51 -14.09 0.66
CA PRO A 7 -10.91 -14.37 0.38
C PRO A 7 -11.84 -13.47 1.21
N ILE A 8 -12.74 -12.74 0.53
CA ILE A 8 -13.81 -11.97 1.13
C ILE A 8 -15.12 -12.55 0.59
N ASN A 9 -16.02 -13.02 1.47
CA ASN A 9 -17.30 -13.65 1.08
C ASN A 9 -17.14 -14.76 0.01
N ASN A 10 -16.15 -15.66 0.17
CA ASN A 10 -15.78 -16.70 -0.80
C ASN A 10 -15.33 -16.20 -2.18
N LYS A 11 -14.87 -14.96 -2.27
CA LYS A 11 -14.36 -14.37 -3.51
C LYS A 11 -12.91 -13.95 -3.33
N ILE A 12 -12.10 -14.21 -4.34
CA ILE A 12 -10.70 -13.74 -4.44
C ILE A 12 -10.64 -12.78 -5.62
N THR A 13 -10.18 -11.57 -5.37
CA THR A 13 -9.99 -10.59 -6.44
C THR A 13 -8.54 -10.61 -6.91
N ILE A 14 -8.36 -10.59 -8.22
CA ILE A 14 -7.06 -10.63 -8.90
C ILE A 14 -6.92 -9.34 -9.69
N CYS A 15 -5.94 -8.52 -9.31
CA CYS A 15 -5.63 -7.24 -9.97
C CYS A 15 -4.50 -7.42 -10.97
N THR A 16 -4.70 -6.91 -12.19
CA THR A 16 -3.73 -7.07 -13.29
C THR A 16 -3.58 -5.77 -14.08
N LYS A 17 -2.64 -5.76 -15.01
CA LYS A 17 -2.47 -4.66 -15.96
C LYS A 17 -3.73 -4.42 -16.82
N GLY A 18 -4.49 -5.45 -17.13
CA GLY A 18 -5.71 -5.38 -17.96
C GLY A 18 -7.00 -5.24 -17.14
N GLY A 19 -6.92 -4.87 -15.84
CA GLY A 19 -8.08 -4.72 -14.98
C GLY A 19 -8.18 -5.78 -13.88
N THR A 20 -9.39 -6.08 -13.43
CA THR A 20 -9.67 -7.00 -12.33
C THR A 20 -10.47 -8.21 -12.78
N SER A 21 -10.18 -9.35 -12.16
CA SER A 21 -10.98 -10.57 -12.24
C SER A 21 -11.31 -11.06 -10.85
N VAL A 22 -12.49 -11.65 -10.68
CA VAL A 22 -12.90 -12.25 -9.42
C VAL A 22 -13.07 -13.75 -9.60
N PHE A 23 -12.43 -14.52 -8.72
CA PHE A 23 -12.65 -15.95 -8.61
C PHE A 23 -13.66 -16.21 -7.48
N ASP A 24 -14.81 -16.76 -7.82
CA ASP A 24 -15.80 -17.21 -6.84
C ASP A 24 -15.46 -18.66 -6.43
N MET A 25 -15.04 -18.83 -5.18
CA MET A 25 -14.60 -20.11 -4.63
C MET A 25 -15.76 -21.12 -4.51
N ARG A 26 -16.98 -20.66 -4.40
CA ARG A 26 -18.17 -21.50 -4.29
C ARG A 26 -18.56 -22.12 -5.64
N THR A 27 -18.61 -21.29 -6.69
CA THR A 27 -18.95 -21.73 -8.05
C THR A 27 -17.75 -22.23 -8.83
N LYS A 28 -16.53 -22.00 -8.32
CA LYS A 28 -15.24 -22.29 -8.98
C LYS A 28 -15.12 -21.65 -10.36
N SER A 29 -15.67 -20.45 -10.51
CA SER A 29 -15.69 -19.72 -11.78
C SER A 29 -15.08 -18.32 -11.64
N PHE A 30 -14.58 -17.81 -12.77
CA PHE A 30 -14.10 -16.44 -12.87
C PHE A 30 -15.17 -15.57 -13.52
N TYR A 31 -15.22 -14.31 -13.07
CA TYR A 31 -15.99 -13.26 -13.76
C TYR A 31 -15.24 -11.93 -13.66
N VAL A 32 -15.55 -11.03 -14.58
CA VAL A 32 -15.04 -9.65 -14.58
C VAL A 32 -16.08 -8.79 -13.86
N PRO A 33 -15.75 -8.14 -12.75
CA PRO A 33 -16.71 -7.29 -12.04
C PRO A 33 -17.07 -6.06 -12.88
N SER A 34 -18.28 -5.55 -12.70
CA SER A 34 -18.81 -4.39 -13.46
C SER A 34 -17.94 -3.14 -13.34
N ILE A 35 -17.18 -3.02 -12.27
CA ILE A 35 -16.22 -1.93 -12.07
C ILE A 35 -15.13 -1.89 -13.15
N SER A 36 -14.78 -3.01 -13.75
CA SER A 36 -13.81 -3.07 -14.84
C SER A 36 -14.25 -2.28 -16.09
N ASN A 37 -15.54 -2.01 -16.22
CA ASN A 37 -16.09 -1.18 -17.30
C ASN A 37 -15.76 0.32 -17.11
N TYR A 38 -15.37 0.73 -15.90
CA TYR A 38 -15.08 2.12 -15.57
C TYR A 38 -13.59 2.49 -15.65
N SER A 39 -12.73 1.49 -15.88
CA SER A 39 -11.27 1.70 -15.87
C SER A 39 -10.56 0.83 -16.91
N PRO A 40 -10.98 0.86 -18.20
CA PRO A 40 -10.41 -0.02 -19.23
C PRO A 40 -8.92 0.26 -19.49
N ASP A 41 -8.46 1.48 -19.23
CA ASP A 41 -7.10 1.94 -19.60
C ASP A 41 -6.15 2.05 -18.39
N TYR A 42 -6.61 1.72 -17.18
CA TYR A 42 -5.79 1.87 -15.96
C TYR A 42 -5.32 0.51 -15.44
N GLU A 43 -4.06 0.44 -15.09
CA GLU A 43 -3.55 -0.72 -14.36
C GLU A 43 -4.10 -0.71 -12.94
N VAL A 44 -4.83 -1.76 -12.56
CA VAL A 44 -5.30 -1.94 -11.18
C VAL A 44 -4.20 -2.62 -10.38
N ARG A 45 -3.67 -1.91 -9.39
CA ARG A 45 -2.54 -2.36 -8.56
C ARG A 45 -2.99 -3.21 -7.38
N CYS A 46 -3.96 -2.70 -6.64
CA CYS A 46 -4.61 -3.42 -5.55
C CYS A 46 -6.02 -2.85 -5.32
N MET A 47 -6.83 -3.59 -4.58
CA MET A 47 -8.14 -3.12 -4.13
C MET A 47 -8.49 -3.73 -2.78
N ASP A 48 -9.28 -3.01 -2.01
CA ASP A 48 -9.79 -3.46 -0.72
C ASP A 48 -11.22 -2.98 -0.51
N TYR A 49 -11.98 -3.76 0.24
CA TYR A 49 -13.34 -3.38 0.63
C TYR A 49 -13.32 -2.74 2.01
N VAL A 50 -14.02 -1.62 2.14
CA VAL A 50 -14.13 -0.87 3.38
C VAL A 50 -15.57 -0.89 3.85
N ASP A 51 -15.81 -1.58 4.98
CA ASP A 51 -17.14 -1.78 5.55
C ASP A 51 -17.77 -0.47 6.03
N TYR A 52 -16.97 0.49 6.51
CA TYR A 52 -17.44 1.77 7.03
C TYR A 52 -18.31 2.55 6.04
N ASP A 53 -17.92 2.55 4.77
CA ASP A 53 -18.63 3.30 3.73
C ASP A 53 -19.21 2.42 2.61
N ASN A 54 -19.21 1.10 2.83
CA ASN A 54 -19.68 0.07 1.89
C ASN A 54 -19.11 0.26 0.49
N SER A 55 -17.80 0.47 0.40
CA SER A 55 -17.13 0.82 -0.85
C SER A 55 -15.91 -0.05 -1.14
N TRP A 56 -15.66 -0.30 -2.41
CA TRP A 56 -14.38 -0.74 -2.91
C TRP A 56 -13.47 0.46 -3.13
N TRP A 57 -12.27 0.40 -2.55
CA TRP A 57 -11.20 1.34 -2.79
C TRP A 57 -10.16 0.67 -3.68
N ILE A 58 -9.77 1.33 -4.78
CA ILE A 58 -9.02 0.71 -5.87
C ILE A 58 -7.85 1.61 -6.24
N ALA A 59 -6.64 1.10 -6.02
CA ALA A 59 -5.41 1.74 -6.42
C ALA A 59 -5.14 1.49 -7.90
N THR A 60 -4.91 2.55 -8.66
CA THR A 60 -4.64 2.46 -10.10
C THR A 60 -3.40 3.24 -10.51
N SER A 61 -2.94 3.02 -11.74
CA SER A 61 -1.87 3.82 -12.35
C SER A 61 -2.28 5.27 -12.64
N ASN A 62 -3.55 5.63 -12.45
CA ASN A 62 -4.08 6.97 -12.72
C ASN A 62 -5.05 7.43 -11.62
N GLY A 63 -4.66 7.34 -10.37
CA GLY A 63 -5.41 7.81 -9.21
C GLY A 63 -6.04 6.69 -8.40
N LEU A 64 -6.82 7.09 -7.42
CA LEU A 64 -7.54 6.23 -6.51
C LEU A 64 -9.03 6.28 -6.85
N LEU A 65 -9.65 5.11 -6.98
CA LEU A 65 -11.08 5.00 -7.24
C LEU A 65 -11.80 4.51 -5.99
N ARG A 66 -12.99 5.06 -5.76
CA ARG A 66 -13.97 4.55 -4.80
C ARG A 66 -15.22 4.13 -5.54
N TYR A 67 -15.62 2.88 -5.41
CA TYR A 67 -16.79 2.33 -6.06
C TYR A 67 -17.79 1.77 -5.05
N GLN A 68 -19.04 2.19 -5.13
CA GLN A 68 -20.15 1.68 -4.33
C GLN A 68 -21.08 0.84 -5.21
N GLU A 69 -21.22 -0.46 -4.88
CA GLU A 69 -22.04 -1.38 -5.65
C GLU A 69 -23.53 -1.06 -5.58
N GLU A 70 -24.02 -0.60 -4.43
CA GLU A 70 -25.45 -0.35 -4.17
C GLU A 70 -26.07 0.65 -5.14
N ASN A 71 -25.37 1.75 -5.42
CA ASN A 71 -25.85 2.82 -6.30
C ASN A 71 -25.00 2.96 -7.57
N GLN A 72 -24.06 2.03 -7.79
CA GLN A 72 -23.12 2.02 -8.92
C GLN A 72 -22.33 3.33 -9.08
N SER A 73 -22.11 4.04 -7.98
CA SER A 73 -21.38 5.31 -8.01
C SER A 73 -19.87 5.08 -8.02
N LEU A 74 -19.18 5.83 -8.88
CA LEU A 74 -17.73 5.87 -8.94
C LEU A 74 -17.24 7.27 -8.62
N ARG A 75 -16.29 7.38 -7.70
CA ARG A 75 -15.52 8.60 -7.42
C ARG A 75 -14.07 8.38 -7.77
N HIS A 76 -13.44 9.38 -8.34
CA HIS A 76 -12.04 9.36 -8.73
C HIS A 76 -11.28 10.47 -7.99
N PHE A 77 -10.19 10.09 -7.31
CA PHE A 77 -9.31 10.97 -6.57
C PHE A 77 -7.99 11.08 -7.30
N TYR A 78 -7.54 12.31 -7.51
CA TYR A 78 -6.31 12.63 -8.24
C TYR A 78 -5.33 13.42 -7.39
N SER A 79 -4.09 13.43 -7.84
CA SER A 79 -3.10 14.40 -7.40
C SER A 79 -3.43 15.76 -8.00
N ILE A 80 -3.45 16.79 -7.18
CA ILE A 80 -3.58 18.19 -7.57
C ILE A 80 -2.28 18.89 -7.18
N ASN A 81 -1.65 19.56 -8.13
CA ASN A 81 -0.38 20.26 -7.90
C ASN A 81 -0.56 21.28 -6.77
N ASP A 82 0.40 21.30 -5.85
CA ASP A 82 0.48 22.21 -4.71
C ASP A 82 -0.68 22.12 -3.70
N GLU A 83 -1.55 21.10 -3.80
CA GLU A 83 -2.60 20.84 -2.83
C GLU A 83 -2.24 19.71 -1.88
N GLU A 84 -1.97 20.04 -0.60
CA GLU A 84 -1.61 19.06 0.44
C GLU A 84 -2.74 18.05 0.76
N LYS A 85 -3.99 18.41 0.47
CA LYS A 85 -5.17 17.56 0.65
C LYS A 85 -5.49 16.70 -0.58
N SER A 86 -4.55 16.52 -1.48
CA SER A 86 -4.67 15.63 -2.64
C SER A 86 -3.65 14.50 -2.58
N LEU A 87 -3.80 13.50 -3.46
CA LEU A 87 -2.80 12.42 -3.58
C LEU A 87 -1.40 13.00 -3.87
N PRO A 88 -0.32 12.41 -3.33
CA PRO A 88 1.04 12.83 -3.68
C PRO A 88 1.34 12.65 -5.18
N ASP A 89 0.81 11.58 -5.78
CA ASP A 89 0.92 11.30 -7.21
C ASP A 89 -0.26 10.43 -7.68
N ASN A 90 -0.58 10.48 -8.98
CA ASN A 90 -1.65 9.67 -9.56
C ASN A 90 -1.30 8.19 -9.67
N ASN A 91 -0.02 7.82 -9.70
CA ASN A 91 0.38 6.42 -9.74
C ASN A 91 0.31 5.82 -8.33
N VAL A 92 -0.88 5.34 -7.96
CA VAL A 92 -1.12 4.68 -6.67
C VAL A 92 -0.61 3.24 -6.75
N ARG A 93 0.36 2.91 -5.90
CA ARG A 93 1.08 1.64 -5.90
C ARG A 93 0.46 0.59 -4.99
N CYS A 94 0.12 0.99 -3.78
CA CYS A 94 -0.38 0.10 -2.75
C CYS A 94 -1.29 0.84 -1.76
N MET A 95 -2.08 0.07 -1.02
CA MET A 95 -2.91 0.56 0.07
C MET A 95 -2.77 -0.36 1.27
N TYR A 96 -2.98 0.19 2.46
CA TYR A 96 -3.07 -0.56 3.71
C TYR A 96 -4.18 0.02 4.60
N LYS A 97 -5.19 -0.81 4.89
CA LYS A 97 -6.30 -0.45 5.79
C LYS A 97 -5.82 -0.55 7.24
N VAL A 98 -5.78 0.60 7.94
CA VAL A 98 -5.38 0.68 9.35
C VAL A 98 -6.50 0.21 10.26
N ASP A 99 -7.70 0.69 9.96
CA ASP A 99 -8.95 0.37 10.65
C ASP A 99 -10.13 0.55 9.69
N ASP A 100 -11.34 0.56 10.22
CA ASP A 100 -12.56 0.60 9.40
C ASP A 100 -12.74 1.87 8.58
N SER A 101 -12.09 2.97 8.95
CA SER A 101 -12.27 4.28 8.28
C SER A 101 -10.99 4.92 7.76
N ARG A 102 -9.81 4.32 8.00
CA ARG A 102 -8.52 4.92 7.61
C ARG A 102 -7.67 4.00 6.75
N ILE A 103 -7.15 4.57 5.66
CA ILE A 103 -6.33 3.85 4.67
C ILE A 103 -5.03 4.63 4.44
N PHE A 104 -3.87 3.98 4.62
CA PHE A 104 -2.62 4.48 4.05
C PHE A 104 -2.55 4.18 2.57
N ILE A 105 -2.12 5.16 1.81
CA ILE A 105 -2.01 5.11 0.35
C ILE A 105 -0.58 5.45 -0.04
N GLY A 106 0.11 4.48 -0.64
CA GLY A 106 1.44 4.65 -1.20
C GLY A 106 1.36 4.98 -2.69
N THR A 107 2.06 6.03 -3.09
CA THR A 107 2.14 6.47 -4.47
C THR A 107 3.60 6.48 -4.96
N SER A 108 3.82 6.77 -6.24
CA SER A 108 5.18 6.94 -6.78
C SER A 108 5.92 8.19 -6.27
N LYS A 109 5.26 9.08 -5.52
CA LYS A 109 5.87 10.29 -4.94
C LYS A 109 5.54 10.52 -3.48
N GLY A 110 5.24 9.46 -2.74
CA GLY A 110 5.07 9.56 -1.30
C GLY A 110 3.85 8.85 -0.74
N LEU A 111 3.68 9.06 0.55
CA LEU A 111 2.67 8.46 1.40
C LEU A 111 1.60 9.48 1.76
N CYS A 112 0.34 9.03 1.81
CA CYS A 112 -0.73 9.79 2.45
C CYS A 112 -1.65 8.88 3.27
N LEU A 113 -2.37 9.49 4.21
CA LEU A 113 -3.43 8.87 4.97
C LEU A 113 -4.78 9.46 4.52
N LEU A 114 -5.69 8.59 4.13
CA LEU A 114 -7.08 8.91 3.89
C LEU A 114 -7.90 8.59 5.14
N ASP A 115 -8.57 9.58 5.70
CA ASP A 115 -9.60 9.43 6.74
C ASP A 115 -10.96 9.55 6.06
N ILE A 116 -11.67 8.43 5.92
CA ILE A 116 -12.95 8.35 5.20
C ILE A 116 -14.05 9.04 5.99
N GLU A 117 -14.04 8.93 7.32
CA GLU A 117 -15.01 9.55 8.22
C GLU A 117 -14.93 11.06 8.15
N LYS A 118 -13.72 11.62 8.26
CA LYS A 118 -13.48 13.06 8.17
C LYS A 118 -13.50 13.58 6.74
N LYS A 119 -13.41 12.69 5.75
CA LYS A 119 -13.25 13.01 4.31
C LYS A 119 -12.01 13.85 4.04
N GLU A 120 -10.93 13.54 4.77
CA GLU A 120 -9.65 14.22 4.68
C GLU A 120 -8.56 13.32 4.16
N LEU A 121 -7.68 13.89 3.35
CA LEU A 121 -6.46 13.27 2.88
C LEU A 121 -5.28 14.09 3.41
N GLN A 122 -4.36 13.44 4.09
CA GLN A 122 -3.17 14.04 4.69
C GLN A 122 -1.91 13.43 4.08
N ARG A 123 -1.04 14.23 3.48
CA ARG A 123 0.29 13.79 3.04
C ARG A 123 1.21 13.60 4.24
N ILE A 124 2.05 12.57 4.18
CA ILE A 124 3.01 12.23 5.23
C ILE A 124 4.41 12.32 4.64
N ASN A 125 5.16 13.30 5.09
CA ASN A 125 6.51 13.59 4.61
C ASN A 125 7.54 12.79 5.44
N LEU A 126 7.75 11.53 5.10
CA LEU A 126 8.67 10.64 5.81
C LEU A 126 10.12 11.14 5.78
N ASP A 127 10.55 11.74 4.66
CA ASP A 127 11.87 12.33 4.50
C ASP A 127 12.15 13.46 5.50
N LEU A 128 11.18 14.31 5.78
CA LEU A 128 11.29 15.35 6.79
C LEU A 128 11.33 14.78 8.21
N ILE A 129 10.54 13.74 8.48
CA ILE A 129 10.49 13.09 9.81
C ILE A 129 11.80 12.36 10.11
N THR A 130 12.41 11.72 9.11
CA THR A 130 13.65 10.93 9.25
C THR A 130 14.91 11.70 8.87
N ASN A 131 14.78 12.89 8.29
CA ASN A 131 15.87 13.70 7.75
C ASN A 131 16.71 12.98 6.68
N THR A 132 16.07 12.14 5.85
CA THR A 132 16.75 11.36 4.80
C THR A 132 17.02 12.15 3.53
N GLN A 133 16.40 13.30 3.34
CA GLN A 133 16.48 14.14 2.13
C GLN A 133 16.02 13.43 0.85
N SER A 134 15.07 12.51 0.97
CA SER A 134 14.48 11.74 -0.14
C SER A 134 13.06 12.22 -0.46
N PRO A 135 12.88 13.35 -1.16
CA PRO A 135 11.59 14.06 -1.24
C PRO A 135 10.53 13.34 -2.06
N ASN A 136 10.90 12.37 -2.88
CA ASN A 136 9.98 11.63 -3.77
C ASN A 136 10.12 10.13 -3.54
N LEU A 137 9.56 9.64 -2.43
CA LEU A 137 9.58 8.22 -2.09
C LEU A 137 8.59 7.44 -2.96
N ASP A 138 9.09 6.64 -3.89
CA ASP A 138 8.27 5.70 -4.66
C ASP A 138 7.95 4.47 -3.79
N ILE A 139 6.74 4.47 -3.21
CA ILE A 139 6.29 3.46 -2.25
C ILE A 139 5.97 2.16 -2.98
N SER A 140 6.61 1.06 -2.60
CA SER A 140 6.35 -0.26 -3.19
C SER A 140 5.32 -1.07 -2.42
N LYS A 141 5.37 -1.01 -1.07
CA LYS A 141 4.53 -1.82 -0.18
C LYS A 141 4.29 -1.14 1.15
N ILE A 142 3.12 -1.41 1.75
CA ILE A 142 2.78 -1.03 3.12
C ILE A 142 2.21 -2.26 3.82
N ILE A 143 2.71 -2.57 5.02
CA ILE A 143 2.18 -3.63 5.89
C ILE A 143 2.07 -3.17 7.34
N ALA A 144 1.27 -3.89 8.15
CA ALA A 144 1.32 -3.73 9.61
C ALA A 144 2.67 -4.22 10.14
N PHE A 145 3.33 -3.39 10.94
CA PHE A 145 4.49 -3.81 11.74
C PHE A 145 4.04 -4.14 13.17
N SER A 146 3.29 -3.23 13.79
CA SER A 146 2.61 -3.40 15.08
C SER A 146 1.23 -2.71 15.04
N ASP A 147 0.51 -2.68 16.17
CA ASP A 147 -0.79 -1.99 16.29
C ASP A 147 -0.69 -0.46 16.07
N GLU A 148 0.49 0.12 16.26
CA GLU A 148 0.72 1.54 16.11
C GLU A 148 1.65 1.89 14.95
N GLU A 149 2.29 0.89 14.34
CA GLU A 149 3.35 1.09 13.36
C GLU A 149 3.08 0.35 12.07
N ILE A 150 3.38 1.00 10.97
CA ILE A 150 3.41 0.41 9.64
C ILE A 150 4.85 0.35 9.13
N MET A 151 5.16 -0.70 8.38
CA MET A 151 6.40 -0.80 7.63
C MET A 151 6.14 -0.49 6.17
N ILE A 152 6.99 0.34 5.59
CA ILE A 152 6.84 0.90 4.26
C ILE A 152 8.10 0.56 3.46
N GLY A 153 7.94 -0.21 2.40
CA GLY A 153 8.98 -0.45 1.40
C GLY A 153 8.98 0.61 0.32
N THR A 154 10.16 0.96 -0.17
CA THR A 154 10.31 1.91 -1.28
C THR A 154 11.16 1.32 -2.41
N TYR A 155 10.95 1.80 -3.64
CA TYR A 155 11.83 1.45 -4.77
C TYR A 155 13.14 2.23 -4.81
N THR A 156 13.34 3.20 -3.92
CA THR A 156 14.47 4.12 -4.03
C THR A 156 15.32 4.23 -2.78
N ASP A 157 14.72 4.07 -1.58
CA ASP A 157 15.35 4.49 -0.34
C ASP A 157 15.16 3.51 0.83
N GLY A 158 15.00 2.22 0.56
CA GLY A 158 14.92 1.19 1.59
C GLY A 158 13.56 1.12 2.29
N LEU A 159 13.61 0.93 3.60
CA LEU A 159 12.44 0.72 4.44
C LEU A 159 12.24 1.88 5.42
N TYR A 160 10.97 2.17 5.68
CA TYR A 160 10.56 3.07 6.76
C TYR A 160 9.65 2.34 7.73
N VAL A 161 9.81 2.60 9.02
CA VAL A 161 8.85 2.20 10.06
C VAL A 161 8.24 3.47 10.62
N TYR A 162 6.95 3.66 10.38
CA TYR A 162 6.21 4.87 10.77
C TYR A 162 5.21 4.56 11.88
N ASN A 163 5.38 5.22 13.03
CA ASN A 163 4.40 5.19 14.11
C ASN A 163 3.32 6.25 13.83
N HIS A 164 2.15 5.78 13.41
CA HIS A 164 1.06 6.66 12.97
C HIS A 164 0.30 7.34 14.11
N LYS A 165 0.52 6.94 15.36
CA LYS A 165 -0.04 7.62 16.53
C LYS A 165 0.85 8.72 17.03
N LYS A 166 2.18 8.50 16.99
CA LYS A 166 3.18 9.46 17.48
C LYS A 166 3.67 10.40 16.37
N GLY A 167 3.45 10.07 15.11
CA GLY A 167 3.99 10.85 13.98
C GLY A 167 5.51 10.75 13.84
N THR A 168 6.13 9.69 14.35
CA THR A 168 7.57 9.45 14.29
C THR A 168 7.90 8.34 13.30
N ALA A 169 9.08 8.39 12.68
CA ALA A 169 9.54 7.34 11.79
C ALA A 169 11.01 7.00 12.02
N SER A 170 11.37 5.77 11.67
CA SER A 170 12.76 5.35 11.52
C SER A 170 12.99 4.86 10.07
N HIS A 171 14.22 4.97 9.61
CA HIS A 171 14.66 4.58 8.28
C HIS A 171 15.69 3.46 8.37
N ILE A 172 15.61 2.48 7.47
CA ILE A 172 16.51 1.33 7.37
C ILE A 172 16.99 1.20 5.93
N SER A 173 18.30 1.26 5.74
CA SER A 173 18.92 1.24 4.43
C SER A 173 20.06 0.22 4.34
N LYS A 174 20.55 -0.02 3.13
CA LYS A 174 21.76 -0.84 2.91
C LYS A 174 23.05 -0.20 3.41
N PHE A 175 23.00 1.07 3.78
CA PHE A 175 24.18 1.80 4.27
C PHE A 175 24.28 1.84 5.81
N ASP A 176 23.29 1.26 6.50
CA ASP A 176 23.29 1.22 7.96
C ASP A 176 24.42 0.33 8.49
N ARG A 177 25.05 0.75 9.57
CA ARG A 177 26.14 -0.02 10.21
C ARG A 177 25.62 -1.29 10.91
N ARG A 178 24.38 -1.27 11.34
CA ARG A 178 23.68 -2.40 11.98
C ARG A 178 22.31 -2.52 11.33
N ASN A 179 21.85 -3.74 11.13
CA ASN A 179 20.54 -4.01 10.53
C ASN A 179 20.39 -3.50 9.08
N ALA A 180 21.50 -3.45 8.32
CA ALA A 180 21.45 -3.08 6.92
C ALA A 180 20.67 -4.11 6.11
N ILE A 181 19.80 -3.65 5.22
CA ILE A 181 19.16 -4.48 4.20
C ILE A 181 20.11 -4.71 3.02
N SER A 182 19.89 -5.77 2.25
CA SER A 182 20.76 -6.13 1.13
C SER A 182 20.72 -5.13 -0.04
N ASP A 183 19.59 -4.42 -0.23
CA ASP A 183 19.46 -3.30 -1.18
C ASP A 183 18.35 -2.34 -0.79
N ASN A 184 18.45 -1.08 -1.22
CA ASN A 184 17.43 -0.05 -0.99
C ASN A 184 16.21 -0.18 -1.94
N TYR A 185 16.30 -1.00 -2.99
CA TYR A 185 15.20 -1.26 -3.87
C TYR A 185 14.35 -2.40 -3.33
N ILE A 186 13.19 -2.06 -2.72
CA ILE A 186 12.30 -3.02 -2.09
C ILE A 186 11.17 -3.40 -3.04
N TYR A 187 11.11 -4.67 -3.42
CA TYR A 187 10.02 -5.21 -4.24
C TYR A 187 8.76 -5.52 -3.44
N ASP A 188 8.94 -6.15 -2.28
CA ASP A 188 7.82 -6.57 -1.43
C ASP A 188 8.27 -6.72 0.02
N VAL A 189 7.31 -6.58 0.93
CA VAL A 189 7.45 -6.80 2.36
C VAL A 189 6.29 -7.68 2.81
N PHE A 190 6.60 -8.74 3.54
CA PHE A 190 5.63 -9.70 4.02
C PHE A 190 5.87 -10.05 5.50
N LYS A 191 4.82 -10.13 6.29
CA LYS A 191 4.84 -10.61 7.67
C LYS A 191 4.23 -12.00 7.72
N ASP A 192 5.01 -12.99 8.16
CA ASP A 192 4.54 -14.37 8.29
C ASP A 192 3.71 -14.59 9.56
N GLU A 193 3.12 -15.79 9.68
CA GLU A 193 2.26 -16.15 10.82
C GLU A 193 3.01 -16.20 12.17
N ASN A 194 4.34 -16.34 12.13
CA ASN A 194 5.21 -16.32 13.31
C ASN A 194 5.64 -14.90 13.69
N GLY A 195 5.22 -13.89 12.92
CA GLY A 195 5.55 -12.49 13.11
C GLY A 195 6.92 -12.08 12.51
N SER A 196 7.64 -12.98 11.83
CA SER A 196 8.86 -12.60 11.11
C SER A 196 8.51 -11.75 9.89
N ILE A 197 9.31 -10.73 9.65
CA ILE A 197 9.19 -9.84 8.48
C ILE A 197 10.18 -10.31 7.41
N TRP A 198 9.68 -10.51 6.22
CA TRP A 198 10.47 -10.86 5.03
C TRP A 198 10.49 -9.68 4.08
N VAL A 199 11.68 -9.31 3.62
CA VAL A 199 11.89 -8.18 2.73
C VAL A 199 12.61 -8.64 1.48
N ALA A 200 11.89 -8.61 0.36
CA ALA A 200 12.46 -8.89 -0.96
C ALA A 200 13.07 -7.62 -1.54
N THR A 201 14.36 -7.64 -1.78
CA THR A 201 15.10 -6.51 -2.38
C THR A 201 15.63 -6.90 -3.77
N TYR A 202 16.20 -5.93 -4.48
CA TYR A 202 16.81 -6.19 -5.79
C TYR A 202 17.96 -7.21 -5.73
N THR A 203 18.74 -7.23 -4.66
CA THR A 203 19.92 -8.08 -4.53
C THR A 203 19.78 -9.27 -3.60
N GLY A 204 18.64 -9.44 -2.92
CA GLY A 204 18.45 -10.57 -2.00
C GLY A 204 17.19 -10.51 -1.17
N LEU A 205 17.04 -11.53 -0.33
CA LEU A 205 15.98 -11.67 0.65
C LEU A 205 16.52 -11.41 2.05
N ASN A 206 15.80 -10.64 2.82
CA ASN A 206 16.16 -10.32 4.21
C ASN A 206 15.05 -10.78 5.14
N ARG A 207 15.42 -11.22 6.33
CA ARG A 207 14.49 -11.63 7.36
C ARG A 207 14.75 -10.88 8.66
N PHE A 208 13.68 -10.37 9.28
CA PHE A 208 13.70 -9.79 10.63
C PHE A 208 12.91 -10.69 11.57
N GLU A 209 13.49 -11.09 12.68
CA GLU A 209 12.81 -11.86 13.72
C GLU A 209 12.18 -10.91 14.73
N ASN A 210 10.85 -10.84 14.77
CA ASN A 210 9.99 -10.21 15.79
C ASN A 210 10.35 -8.80 16.31
N ASN A 211 11.54 -8.28 16.01
CA ASN A 211 11.95 -6.91 16.29
C ASN A 211 13.06 -6.50 15.31
N LEU A 212 13.23 -5.20 15.11
CA LEU A 212 14.26 -4.64 14.24
C LEU A 212 15.70 -4.85 14.75
N ALA A 213 15.89 -5.46 15.92
CA ALA A 213 17.18 -5.65 16.53
C ALA A 213 17.97 -6.88 16.02
N ASN A 214 17.27 -7.84 15.39
CA ASN A 214 17.88 -9.10 14.92
C ASN A 214 17.68 -9.25 13.40
N PHE A 215 18.61 -8.73 12.65
CA PHE A 215 18.65 -8.78 11.20
C PHE A 215 19.57 -9.88 10.71
N SER A 216 19.10 -10.71 9.76
CA SER A 216 19.93 -11.66 9.02
C SER A 216 19.60 -11.59 7.53
N PRO A 217 20.53 -11.18 6.66
CA PRO A 217 20.44 -11.47 5.23
C PRO A 217 20.53 -12.99 5.04
N ILE A 218 19.70 -13.53 4.17
CA ILE A 218 19.70 -14.94 3.76
C ILE A 218 20.52 -15.08 2.49
#